data_dca690f0e0deab20b207f24798278ba9
#
_entry.id   dca690f0e0deab20b207f24798278ba9
#
_cell.length_a   1.000
_cell.length_b   1.000
_cell.length_c   1.000
_cell.angle_alpha   90.00
_cell.angle_beta   90.00
_cell.angle_gamma   90.00
#
_symmetry.space_group_name_H-M   'P 1'
#
loop_
_entity.id
_entity.type
_entity.pdbx_description
1 polymer ?
#
loop_
_entity_poly.entity_id
_entity_poly.type
_entity_poly.pdbx_seq_one_letter_code
_entity_poly.pdbx_strand_id
1 'polypeptide(L)' 'MHTVEEHIAKDKAILDDPTINPAARRHYTEELHELEEYVDHHKQEIEAGDHHDPNCLELFCEMNPDEPECLVYDD' A
#
# COMPACT_ATOMS: atom_id res chain seq x y z
N MET A 1 -8.78 -13.80 -2.47
CA MET A 1 -8.39 -12.48 -2.97
C MET A 1 -8.26 -11.51 -1.78
N HIS A 2 -7.17 -10.78 -1.72
CA HIS A 2 -6.94 -9.86 -0.61
C HIS A 2 -7.37 -8.45 -0.98
N THR A 3 -8.00 -7.77 -0.03
CA THR A 3 -8.33 -6.36 -0.21
C THR A 3 -7.21 -5.50 0.39
N VAL A 4 -7.21 -4.22 0.05
CA VAL A 4 -6.23 -3.29 0.63
C VAL A 4 -6.39 -3.20 2.14
N GLU A 5 -7.61 -3.25 2.63
CA GLU A 5 -7.88 -3.22 4.08
C GLU A 5 -7.32 -4.45 4.79
N GLU A 6 -7.42 -5.62 4.17
CA GLU A 6 -6.84 -6.84 4.72
C GLU A 6 -5.33 -6.75 4.78
N HIS A 7 -4.70 -6.19 3.75
CA HIS A 7 -3.26 -6.00 3.73
C HIS A 7 -2.81 -5.07 4.86
N ILE A 8 -3.53 -3.96 5.05
CA ILE A 8 -3.23 -3.01 6.12
C ILE A 8 -3.37 -3.68 7.49
N ALA A 9 -4.44 -4.44 7.69
CA ALA A 9 -4.65 -5.14 8.95
C ALA A 9 -3.53 -6.16 9.22
N LYS A 10 -3.09 -6.86 8.19
CA LYS A 10 -2.01 -7.83 8.31
C LYS A 10 -0.69 -7.13 8.70
N ASP A 11 -0.38 -6.01 8.06
CA ASP A 11 0.83 -5.26 8.38
C ASP A 11 0.80 -4.73 9.82
N LYS A 12 -0.35 -4.25 10.27
CA LYS A 12 -0.51 -3.80 11.65
C LYS A 12 -0.30 -4.94 12.63
N ALA A 13 -0.82 -6.13 12.33
CA ALA A 13 -0.63 -7.30 13.18
C ALA A 13 0.84 -7.69 13.25
N ILE A 14 1.56 -7.63 12.14
CA ILE A 14 2.98 -7.93 12.11
C ILE A 14 3.76 -6.92 12.96
N LEU A 15 3.42 -5.64 12.84
CA LEU A 15 4.09 -4.59 13.59
C LEU A 15 3.81 -4.67 15.10
N ASP A 16 2.72 -5.29 15.47
CA ASP A 16 2.35 -5.48 16.88
C ASP A 16 3.12 -6.61 17.54
N ASP A 17 3.87 -7.39 16.76
CA ASP A 17 4.67 -8.51 17.28
C ASP A 17 5.95 -7.98 17.92
N PRO A 18 6.16 -8.19 19.23
CA PRO A 18 7.35 -7.69 19.91
C PRO A 18 8.64 -8.40 19.52
N THR A 19 8.54 -9.55 18.84
CA THR A 19 9.72 -10.31 18.42
C THR A 19 10.21 -9.97 17.03
N ILE A 20 9.53 -9.06 16.33
CA ILE A 20 9.92 -8.68 14.97
C ILE A 20 11.29 -7.98 14.98
N ASN A 21 12.15 -8.28 14.00
CA ASN A 21 13.45 -7.64 13.97
C ASN A 21 13.34 -6.19 13.45
N PRO A 22 14.33 -5.32 13.79
CA PRO A 22 14.23 -3.90 13.44
C PRO A 22 14.15 -3.62 11.94
N ALA A 23 14.81 -4.41 11.10
CA ALA A 23 14.76 -4.22 9.66
C ALA A 23 13.36 -4.52 9.11
N ALA A 24 12.75 -5.60 9.57
CA ALA A 24 11.40 -5.95 9.17
C ALA A 24 10.39 -4.92 9.68
N ARG A 25 10.59 -4.43 10.90
CA ARG A 25 9.71 -3.39 11.47
C ARG A 25 9.72 -2.13 10.60
N ARG A 26 10.90 -1.72 10.15
CA ARG A 26 11.03 -0.55 9.29
C ARG A 26 10.33 -0.79 7.96
N HIS A 27 10.53 -1.96 7.37
CA HIS A 27 9.93 -2.32 6.09
C HIS A 27 8.40 -2.25 6.15
N TYR A 28 7.82 -2.87 7.17
CA TYR A 28 6.35 -2.90 7.29
C TYR A 28 5.79 -1.55 7.70
N THR A 29 6.54 -0.75 8.44
CA THR A 29 6.10 0.60 8.78
C THR A 29 6.01 1.47 7.54
N GLU A 30 7.01 1.41 6.66
CA GLU A 30 7.00 2.16 5.42
C GLU A 30 5.89 1.66 4.47
N GLU A 31 5.73 0.35 4.37
CA GLU A 31 4.69 -0.23 3.55
C GLU A 31 3.30 0.18 4.03
N LEU A 32 3.09 0.14 5.34
CA LEU A 32 1.81 0.53 5.91
C LEU A 32 1.52 2.01 5.64
N HIS A 33 2.52 2.86 5.75
CA HIS A 33 2.37 4.28 5.46
C HIS A 33 1.95 4.50 4.01
N GLU A 34 2.60 3.80 3.08
CA GLU A 34 2.26 3.88 1.65
C GLU A 34 0.84 3.39 1.38
N LEU A 35 0.45 2.30 2.03
CA LEU A 35 -0.91 1.77 1.88
C LEU A 35 -1.95 2.74 2.41
N GLU A 36 -1.68 3.37 3.53
CA GLU A 36 -2.61 4.35 4.10
C GLU A 36 -2.75 5.57 3.22
N GLU A 37 -1.65 6.04 2.61
CA GLU A 37 -1.72 7.14 1.66
C GLU A 37 -2.50 6.75 0.40
N TYR A 38 -2.29 5.52 -0.07
CA TYR A 38 -3.04 5.02 -1.21
C TYR A 38 -4.54 5.03 -0.93
N VAL A 39 -4.94 4.53 0.22
CA VAL A 39 -6.35 4.50 0.62
C VAL A 39 -6.92 5.91 0.68
N ASP A 40 -6.15 6.85 1.22
CA ASP A 40 -6.61 8.23 1.33
C ASP A 40 -6.81 8.88 -0.05
N HIS A 41 -5.88 8.65 -0.98
CA HIS A 41 -5.97 9.20 -2.32
C HIS A 41 -7.06 8.55 -3.16
N HIS A 42 -7.38 7.29 -2.88
CA HIS A 42 -8.38 6.54 -3.63
C HIS A 42 -9.66 6.29 -2.84
N LYS A 43 -9.91 7.13 -1.87
CA LYS A 43 -11.06 6.96 -0.97
C LYS A 43 -12.38 6.85 -1.71
N GLN A 44 -12.59 7.68 -2.72
CA GLN A 44 -13.85 7.65 -3.48
C GLN A 44 -14.01 6.34 -4.24
N GLU A 45 -12.93 5.82 -4.79
CA GLU A 45 -12.95 4.55 -5.51
C GLU A 45 -13.22 3.39 -4.57
N ILE A 46 -12.65 3.45 -3.37
CA ILE A 46 -12.87 2.42 -2.35
C ILE A 46 -14.33 2.44 -1.90
N GLU A 47 -14.89 3.62 -1.68
CA GLU A 47 -16.29 3.74 -1.32
C GLU A 47 -17.23 3.25 -2.42
N ALA A 48 -16.78 3.34 -3.67
CA ALA A 48 -17.54 2.84 -4.82
C ALA A 48 -17.42 1.31 -4.99
N GLY A 49 -16.60 0.66 -4.18
CA GLY A 49 -16.47 -0.79 -4.21
C GLY A 49 -15.13 -1.32 -4.68
N ASP A 50 -14.20 -0.44 -5.03
CA ASP A 50 -12.88 -0.86 -5.51
C ASP A 50 -11.92 -1.01 -4.32
N HIS A 51 -11.86 -2.22 -3.79
CA HIS A 51 -11.04 -2.55 -2.63
C HIS A 51 -9.81 -3.38 -2.98
N HIS A 52 -9.36 -3.33 -4.22
CA HIS A 52 -8.24 -4.18 -4.63
C HIS A 52 -6.95 -3.80 -3.89
N ASP A 53 -6.10 -4.81 -3.66
CA ASP A 53 -4.81 -4.62 -2.99
C ASP A 53 -3.80 -4.11 -4.02
N PRO A 54 -3.26 -2.89 -3.85
CA PRO A 54 -2.30 -2.35 -4.82
C PRO A 54 -0.99 -3.13 -4.80
N ASN A 55 -0.38 -3.33 -5.96
CA ASN A 55 0.93 -3.96 -6.04
C ASN A 55 2.03 -2.91 -5.81
N CYS A 56 3.30 -3.37 -5.77
CA CYS A 56 4.41 -2.46 -5.51
C CYS A 56 4.52 -1.35 -6.54
N LEU A 57 4.23 -1.66 -7.80
CA LEU A 57 4.29 -0.65 -8.85
C LEU A 57 3.20 0.40 -8.70
N GLU A 58 2.01 -0.02 -8.32
CA GLU A 58 0.92 0.92 -8.07
C GLU A 58 1.26 1.87 -6.93
N LEU A 59 1.85 1.36 -5.85
CA LEU A 59 2.28 2.19 -4.74
C LEU A 59 3.39 3.15 -5.14
N PHE A 60 4.36 2.64 -5.91
CA PHE A 60 5.46 3.47 -6.40
C PHE A 60 4.93 4.61 -7.28
N CYS A 61 4.01 4.31 -8.19
CA CYS A 61 3.44 5.31 -9.08
C CYS A 61 2.58 6.33 -8.34
N GLU A 62 1.96 5.93 -7.24
CA GLU A 62 1.19 6.84 -6.41
C GLU A 62 2.10 7.93 -5.83
N MET A 63 3.31 7.54 -5.42
CA MET A 63 4.27 8.47 -4.83
C MET A 63 5.08 9.22 -5.90
N ASN A 64 5.25 8.62 -7.07
CA ASN A 64 6.10 9.15 -8.15
C ASN A 64 5.39 9.07 -9.49
N PRO A 65 4.33 9.85 -9.71
CA PRO A 65 3.53 9.73 -10.93
C PRO A 65 4.28 10.17 -12.20
N ASP A 66 5.37 10.91 -12.07
CA ASP A 66 6.13 11.41 -13.21
C ASP A 66 7.22 10.46 -13.69
N GLU A 67 7.40 9.34 -13.02
CA GLU A 67 8.41 8.38 -13.41
C GLU A 67 8.05 7.70 -14.75
N PRO A 68 9.06 7.44 -15.61
CA PRO A 68 8.79 6.82 -16.92
C PRO A 68 8.06 5.47 -16.80
N GLU A 69 8.33 4.72 -15.76
CA GLU A 69 7.69 3.43 -15.54
C GLU A 69 6.19 3.57 -15.34
N CYS A 70 5.78 4.66 -14.75
CA CYS A 70 4.35 4.93 -14.51
C CYS A 70 3.68 5.42 -15.78
N LEU A 71 4.39 6.14 -16.64
CA LEU A 71 3.84 6.65 -17.88
C LEU A 71 3.59 5.55 -18.90
N VAL A 72 4.38 4.48 -18.85
CA VAL A 72 4.22 3.34 -19.75
C VAL A 72 2.92 2.59 -19.53
N TYR A 73 2.41 2.63 -18.31
CA TYR A 73 1.19 1.92 -17.96
C TYR A 73 -0.08 2.67 -18.32
N ASP A 74 0.07 3.84 -18.85
CA ASP A 74 -1.06 4.69 -19.14
C ASP A 74 -1.50 4.49 -20.60
N ASP A 75 -2.13 3.39 -20.82
CA ASP A 75 -2.66 3.05 -22.14
C ASP A 75 -4.04 3.57 -22.34
#